data_257dfce0f645b7a0e76c29f135d423bc
#
_entry.id   257dfce0f645b7a0e76c29f135d423bc
#
_cell.length_a   1.000
_cell.length_b   1.000
_cell.length_c   1.000
_cell.angle_alpha   90.00
_cell.angle_beta   90.00
_cell.angle_gamma   90.00
#
_symmetry.space_group_name_H-M   'P 1'
#
loop_
_entity.id
_entity.type
_entity.pdbx_description
1 polymer ?
#
loop_
_entity_poly.entity_id
_entity_poly.type
_entity_poly.pdbx_seq_one_letter_code
_entity_poly.pdbx_strand_id
1 'polypeptide(L)'
;MNIKVDINLAAVQIMWLFLMMKITLVGQSVWMIFELTVCMLCTIYVITNIKYVPRNALMLVIALAMSYLVSTLVNRECNGPWITYTGVEFTWKIILYFTVSWIAIKKRGSNNIAKASWNCLMLYWVPSIITVFAQGRNVIDNANNVYFIGNKFNVAYLNVVMLCLLLFLNNERKENCSRSFVLKINSKKIGVFLFYAVIVFIDYYMKAYTGLFMILFILILAILSRYLQFRIAKKWSGFLNFIGKPLIVTISVVASGLVAIILEAIMNIPTIGAYLASIGKTGNILSRTLIYKNLAEIIERKPLIGYGYGSAIVSRYFGPNAQNGLAQVMIYTGILGTFLMLLITFYCCKAGRQSKGSQSAAFLYAIYAFILSATVEITYGGTFFILLAFYCACGWEKKLSRGDMYE
;
A
#
# COMPACT_ATOMS: atom_id res chain seq x y z
N MET A 1 -29.15 5.47 -26.03
CA MET A 1 -28.66 5.85 -24.67
C MET A 1 -27.20 6.21 -24.80
N ASN A 2 -26.82 7.52 -24.80
CA ASN A 2 -25.42 7.95 -24.89
C ASN A 2 -24.78 7.80 -23.51
N ILE A 3 -24.07 6.71 -23.27
CA ILE A 3 -23.29 6.51 -22.07
C ILE A 3 -22.06 7.43 -22.17
N LYS A 4 -22.08 8.57 -21.49
CA LYS A 4 -20.91 9.42 -21.35
C LYS A 4 -19.94 8.76 -20.34
N VAL A 5 -18.93 8.08 -20.84
CA VAL A 5 -17.86 7.51 -20.01
C VAL A 5 -16.99 8.66 -19.48
N ASP A 6 -16.86 8.77 -18.15
CA ASP A 6 -15.93 9.71 -17.53
C ASP A 6 -14.52 9.15 -17.57
N ILE A 7 -13.70 9.68 -18.46
CA ILE A 7 -12.33 9.24 -18.69
C ILE A 7 -11.48 9.28 -17.38
N ASN A 8 -11.73 10.21 -16.46
CA ASN A 8 -10.96 10.31 -15.22
C ASN A 8 -11.29 9.16 -14.27
N LEU A 9 -12.58 8.77 -14.17
CA LEU A 9 -12.99 7.62 -13.39
C LEU A 9 -12.49 6.32 -14.04
N ALA A 10 -12.61 6.21 -15.35
CA ALA A 10 -12.15 5.05 -16.11
C ALA A 10 -10.64 4.85 -15.97
N ALA A 11 -9.83 5.90 -16.05
CA ALA A 11 -8.37 5.78 -15.91
C ALA A 11 -7.97 5.19 -14.54
N VAL A 12 -8.61 5.63 -13.45
CA VAL A 12 -8.34 5.07 -12.11
C VAL A 12 -8.84 3.64 -12.00
N GLN A 13 -10.01 3.33 -12.54
CA GLN A 13 -10.56 1.97 -12.50
C GLN A 13 -9.66 0.99 -13.26
N ILE A 14 -9.21 1.36 -14.46
CA ILE A 14 -8.31 0.55 -15.29
C ILE A 14 -6.95 0.38 -14.58
N MET A 15 -6.43 1.44 -13.94
CA MET A 15 -5.22 1.35 -13.12
C MET A 15 -5.38 0.33 -11.99
N TRP A 16 -6.49 0.35 -11.23
CA TRP A 16 -6.74 -0.62 -10.18
C TRP A 16 -6.87 -2.05 -10.72
N LEU A 17 -7.61 -2.24 -11.81
CA LEU A 17 -7.89 -3.57 -12.36
C LEU A 17 -6.65 -4.26 -12.95
N PHE A 18 -5.78 -3.54 -13.61
CA PHE A 18 -4.73 -4.16 -14.41
C PHE A 18 -3.31 -3.90 -13.92
N LEU A 19 -3.07 -2.79 -13.21
CA LEU A 19 -1.70 -2.47 -12.77
C LEU A 19 -1.43 -2.89 -11.32
N MET A 20 -2.48 -3.07 -10.51
CA MET A 20 -2.32 -3.37 -9.09
C MET A 20 -2.31 -4.86 -8.77
N MET A 21 -3.18 -5.62 -9.37
CA MET A 21 -3.42 -7.01 -9.01
C MET A 21 -3.55 -7.87 -10.24
N LYS A 22 -2.80 -8.96 -10.28
CA LYS A 22 -2.87 -9.93 -11.37
C LYS A 22 -3.97 -10.95 -11.10
N ILE A 23 -4.80 -11.25 -12.11
CA ILE A 23 -5.74 -12.36 -12.07
C ILE A 23 -4.98 -13.66 -12.38
N THR A 24 -5.01 -14.61 -11.44
CA THR A 24 -4.24 -15.87 -11.56
C THR A 24 -4.76 -16.80 -12.65
N LEU A 25 -6.03 -16.69 -13.00
CA LEU A 25 -6.66 -17.48 -14.06
C LEU A 25 -6.19 -17.09 -15.46
N VAL A 26 -5.60 -15.90 -15.60
CA VAL A 26 -5.09 -15.41 -16.89
C VAL A 26 -3.63 -15.78 -17.02
N GLY A 27 -3.27 -16.42 -18.12
CA GLY A 27 -1.88 -16.78 -18.42
C GLY A 27 -0.95 -15.57 -18.38
N GLN A 28 0.30 -15.76 -17.94
CA GLN A 28 1.23 -14.67 -17.67
C GLN A 28 1.50 -13.79 -18.90
N SER A 29 1.66 -14.39 -20.07
CA SER A 29 1.91 -13.64 -21.31
C SER A 29 0.72 -12.78 -21.73
N VAL A 30 -0.50 -13.30 -21.58
CA VAL A 30 -1.73 -12.56 -21.89
C VAL A 30 -1.89 -11.39 -20.91
N TRP A 31 -1.65 -11.64 -19.62
CA TRP A 31 -1.72 -10.59 -18.60
C TRP A 31 -0.72 -9.47 -18.88
N MET A 32 0.49 -9.80 -19.28
CA MET A 32 1.53 -8.83 -19.64
C MET A 32 1.09 -7.90 -20.78
N ILE A 33 0.41 -8.45 -21.80
CA ILE A 33 -0.13 -7.63 -22.90
C ILE A 33 -1.17 -6.64 -22.38
N PHE A 34 -2.07 -7.08 -21.48
CA PHE A 34 -3.03 -6.19 -20.84
C PHE A 34 -2.35 -5.10 -20.01
N GLU A 35 -1.35 -5.46 -19.18
CA GLU A 35 -0.60 -4.48 -18.38
C GLU A 35 0.09 -3.43 -19.26
N LEU A 36 0.79 -3.84 -20.33
CA LEU A 36 1.42 -2.92 -21.27
C LEU A 36 0.42 -1.99 -21.95
N THR A 37 -0.69 -2.56 -22.44
CA THR A 37 -1.76 -1.77 -23.06
C THR A 37 -2.30 -0.72 -22.12
N VAL A 38 -2.57 -1.10 -20.87
CA VAL A 38 -3.07 -0.19 -19.84
C VAL A 38 -2.03 0.85 -19.45
N CYS A 39 -0.74 0.47 -19.34
CA CYS A 39 0.33 1.43 -19.13
C CYS A 39 0.37 2.48 -20.24
N MET A 40 0.23 2.09 -21.51
CA MET A 40 0.18 3.02 -22.64
C MET A 40 -1.05 3.95 -22.55
N LEU A 41 -2.25 3.42 -22.30
CA LEU A 41 -3.47 4.22 -22.16
C LEU A 41 -3.37 5.22 -21.00
N CYS A 42 -2.90 4.76 -19.84
CA CYS A 42 -2.67 5.64 -18.68
C CYS A 42 -1.60 6.70 -18.99
N THR A 43 -0.56 6.38 -19.76
CA THR A 43 0.46 7.34 -20.15
C THR A 43 -0.11 8.43 -21.06
N ILE A 44 -0.92 8.07 -22.06
CA ILE A 44 -1.62 9.04 -22.91
C ILE A 44 -2.51 9.95 -22.05
N TYR A 45 -3.25 9.36 -21.10
CA TYR A 45 -4.07 10.13 -20.16
C TYR A 45 -3.22 11.10 -19.32
N VAL A 46 -2.07 10.69 -18.83
CA VAL A 46 -1.16 11.53 -18.03
C VAL A 46 -0.59 12.64 -18.88
N ILE A 47 -0.06 12.36 -20.08
CA ILE A 47 0.53 13.36 -20.97
C ILE A 47 -0.47 14.46 -21.32
N THR A 48 -1.70 14.07 -21.69
CA THR A 48 -2.77 15.03 -22.02
C THR A 48 -3.24 15.88 -20.84
N ASN A 49 -2.93 15.44 -19.60
CA ASN A 49 -3.38 16.09 -18.37
C ASN A 49 -2.23 16.51 -17.43
N ILE A 50 -1.01 16.51 -17.91
CA ILE A 50 0.20 16.75 -17.10
C ILE A 50 0.19 18.08 -16.34
N LYS A 51 -0.49 19.10 -16.86
CA LYS A 51 -0.67 20.41 -16.22
C LYS A 51 -1.34 20.36 -14.84
N TYR A 52 -2.03 19.26 -14.52
CA TYR A 52 -2.68 19.06 -13.21
C TYR A 52 -1.75 18.45 -12.17
N VAL A 53 -0.54 18.04 -12.55
CA VAL A 53 0.45 17.46 -11.64
C VAL A 53 1.44 18.52 -11.19
N PRO A 54 1.65 18.71 -9.86
CA PRO A 54 2.66 19.64 -9.37
C PRO A 54 4.07 19.22 -9.82
N ARG A 55 4.83 20.15 -10.41
CA ARG A 55 6.17 19.86 -10.95
C ARG A 55 7.11 19.20 -9.94
N ASN A 56 7.18 19.74 -8.71
CA ASN A 56 8.07 19.21 -7.67
C ASN A 56 7.70 17.79 -7.28
N ALA A 57 6.40 17.46 -7.21
CA ALA A 57 5.93 16.12 -6.94
C ALA A 57 6.27 15.15 -8.07
N LEU A 58 6.05 15.58 -9.31
CA LEU A 58 6.40 14.80 -10.51
C LEU A 58 7.90 14.49 -10.56
N MET A 59 8.75 15.49 -10.31
CA MET A 59 10.21 15.28 -10.30
C MET A 59 10.63 14.25 -9.23
N LEU A 60 10.06 14.29 -8.04
CA LEU A 60 10.35 13.28 -7.00
C LEU A 60 9.91 11.87 -7.41
N VAL A 61 8.73 11.74 -8.02
CA VAL A 61 8.24 10.44 -8.50
C VAL A 61 9.11 9.92 -9.64
N ILE A 62 9.49 10.78 -10.59
CA ILE A 62 10.40 10.41 -11.67
C ILE A 62 11.76 10.01 -11.11
N ALA A 63 12.32 10.76 -10.15
CA ALA A 63 13.60 10.42 -9.52
C ALA A 63 13.54 9.04 -8.84
N LEU A 64 12.47 8.75 -8.09
CA LEU A 64 12.25 7.44 -7.49
C LEU A 64 12.15 6.34 -8.56
N ALA A 65 11.34 6.54 -9.59
CA ALA A 65 11.20 5.59 -10.69
C ALA A 65 12.54 5.35 -11.41
N MET A 66 13.30 6.41 -11.67
CA MET A 66 14.63 6.31 -12.27
C MET A 66 15.63 5.56 -11.41
N SER A 67 15.56 5.63 -10.08
CA SER A 67 16.41 4.83 -9.21
C SER A 67 16.16 3.33 -9.38
N TYR A 68 14.89 2.92 -9.52
CA TYR A 68 14.53 1.53 -9.85
C TYR A 68 15.01 1.13 -11.25
N LEU A 69 14.82 2.01 -12.24
CA LEU A 69 15.21 1.75 -13.62
C LEU A 69 16.72 1.56 -13.75
N VAL A 70 17.49 2.52 -13.24
CA VAL A 70 18.96 2.49 -13.31
C VAL A 70 19.50 1.24 -12.60
N SER A 71 19.01 0.96 -11.40
CA SER A 71 19.41 -0.25 -10.67
C SER A 71 19.10 -1.53 -11.47
N THR A 72 17.92 -1.61 -12.08
CA THR A 72 17.51 -2.78 -12.87
C THR A 72 18.38 -2.95 -14.12
N LEU A 73 18.64 -1.86 -14.85
CA LEU A 73 19.41 -1.89 -16.10
C LEU A 73 20.90 -2.17 -15.87
N VAL A 74 21.49 -1.61 -14.82
CA VAL A 74 22.91 -1.86 -14.45
C VAL A 74 23.11 -3.33 -14.07
N ASN A 75 22.10 -3.98 -13.51
CA ASN A 75 22.19 -5.38 -13.08
C ASN A 75 21.55 -6.39 -14.06
N ARG A 76 21.22 -5.98 -15.28
CA ARG A 76 20.49 -6.81 -16.26
C ARG A 76 21.16 -8.15 -16.56
N GLU A 77 22.48 -8.18 -16.62
CA GLU A 77 23.25 -9.41 -16.92
C GLU A 77 23.10 -10.45 -15.81
N CYS A 78 23.09 -10.00 -14.53
CA CYS A 78 22.91 -10.88 -13.39
C CYS A 78 21.46 -11.35 -13.20
N ASN A 79 20.50 -10.53 -13.62
CA ASN A 79 19.07 -10.76 -13.39
C ASN A 79 18.38 -11.51 -14.54
N GLY A 80 18.92 -11.43 -15.75
CA GLY A 80 18.32 -11.99 -16.95
C GLY A 80 17.16 -11.16 -17.53
N PRO A 81 16.69 -11.50 -18.75
CA PRO A 81 15.74 -10.68 -19.50
C PRO A 81 14.39 -10.49 -18.80
N TRP A 82 13.86 -11.55 -18.19
CA TRP A 82 12.56 -11.53 -17.55
C TRP A 82 12.49 -10.61 -16.33
N ILE A 83 13.47 -10.71 -15.44
CA ILE A 83 13.56 -9.86 -14.24
C ILE A 83 13.79 -8.40 -14.66
N THR A 84 14.63 -8.18 -15.68
CA THR A 84 14.86 -6.83 -16.22
C THR A 84 13.56 -6.24 -16.77
N TYR A 85 12.77 -7.00 -17.52
CA TYR A 85 11.46 -6.56 -18.00
C TYR A 85 10.53 -6.18 -16.86
N THR A 86 10.35 -7.04 -15.86
CA THR A 86 9.47 -6.74 -14.71
C THR A 86 9.92 -5.53 -13.92
N GLY A 87 11.21 -5.26 -13.84
CA GLY A 87 11.77 -4.07 -13.21
C GLY A 87 11.49 -2.78 -13.99
N VAL A 88 11.63 -2.81 -15.32
CA VAL A 88 11.27 -1.68 -16.19
C VAL A 88 9.76 -1.40 -16.10
N GLU A 89 8.95 -2.43 -16.17
CA GLU A 89 7.49 -2.33 -16.04
C GLU A 89 7.08 -1.73 -14.68
N PHE A 90 7.68 -2.19 -13.58
CA PHE A 90 7.42 -1.65 -12.25
C PHE A 90 7.79 -0.17 -12.14
N THR A 91 8.90 0.23 -12.75
CA THR A 91 9.32 1.63 -12.84
C THR A 91 8.24 2.50 -13.50
N TRP A 92 7.70 2.03 -14.62
CA TRP A 92 6.61 2.70 -15.32
C TRP A 92 5.35 2.80 -14.46
N LYS A 93 4.97 1.70 -13.80
CA LYS A 93 3.82 1.65 -12.88
C LYS A 93 3.94 2.65 -11.73
N ILE A 94 5.14 2.84 -11.16
CA ILE A 94 5.35 3.84 -10.09
C ILE A 94 4.89 5.23 -10.55
N ILE A 95 5.30 5.67 -11.74
CA ILE A 95 4.91 6.97 -12.28
C ILE A 95 3.39 7.05 -12.44
N LEU A 96 2.77 6.00 -12.97
CA LEU A 96 1.33 5.96 -13.22
C LEU A 96 0.51 5.94 -11.92
N TYR A 97 0.93 5.20 -10.90
CA TYR A 97 0.24 5.15 -9.60
C TYR A 97 0.05 6.54 -8.99
N PHE A 98 1.07 7.35 -9.04
CA PHE A 98 1.01 8.71 -8.53
C PHE A 98 0.26 9.65 -9.47
N THR A 99 0.64 9.71 -10.73
CA THR A 99 0.15 10.73 -11.66
C THR A 99 -1.32 10.54 -12.02
N VAL A 100 -1.76 9.32 -12.30
CA VAL A 100 -3.19 9.02 -12.59
C VAL A 100 -4.06 9.36 -11.39
N SER A 101 -3.65 8.94 -10.18
CA SER A 101 -4.39 9.23 -8.95
C SER A 101 -4.50 10.74 -8.70
N TRP A 102 -3.40 11.47 -8.85
CA TRP A 102 -3.37 12.92 -8.63
C TRP A 102 -4.23 13.69 -9.63
N ILE A 103 -4.12 13.39 -10.93
CA ILE A 103 -4.92 14.04 -11.97
C ILE A 103 -6.41 13.77 -11.76
N ALA A 104 -6.77 12.52 -11.52
CA ALA A 104 -8.16 12.11 -11.38
C ALA A 104 -8.81 12.76 -10.15
N ILE A 105 -8.15 12.73 -8.99
CA ILE A 105 -8.66 13.37 -7.76
C ILE A 105 -8.77 14.87 -7.94
N LYS A 106 -7.78 15.52 -8.56
CA LYS A 106 -7.82 16.96 -8.82
C LYS A 106 -8.98 17.37 -9.72
N LYS A 107 -9.36 16.53 -10.68
CA LYS A 107 -10.45 16.81 -11.63
C LYS A 107 -11.83 16.44 -11.14
N ARG A 108 -11.97 15.37 -10.35
CA ARG A 108 -13.26 14.78 -9.98
C ARG A 108 -13.54 14.75 -8.49
N GLY A 109 -12.55 15.10 -7.69
CA GLY A 109 -12.65 15.05 -6.24
C GLY A 109 -12.39 13.64 -5.69
N SER A 110 -11.84 13.62 -4.48
CA SER A 110 -11.44 12.39 -3.78
C SER A 110 -12.60 11.41 -3.54
N ASN A 111 -13.81 11.91 -3.29
CA ASN A 111 -14.98 11.08 -3.04
C ASN A 111 -15.44 10.30 -4.27
N ASN A 112 -15.50 10.95 -5.43
CA ASN A 112 -15.93 10.27 -6.67
C ASN A 112 -14.91 9.21 -7.08
N ILE A 113 -13.62 9.53 -6.90
CA ILE A 113 -12.53 8.59 -7.19
C ILE A 113 -12.54 7.43 -6.19
N ALA A 114 -12.76 7.68 -4.89
CA ALA A 114 -12.87 6.60 -3.91
C ALA A 114 -14.08 5.68 -4.18
N LYS A 115 -15.23 6.24 -4.59
CA LYS A 115 -16.40 5.42 -5.01
C LYS A 115 -16.09 4.59 -6.25
N ALA A 116 -15.44 5.17 -7.26
CA ALA A 116 -15.06 4.46 -8.47
C ALA A 116 -14.07 3.33 -8.15
N SER A 117 -13.07 3.59 -7.29
CA SER A 117 -12.12 2.60 -6.80
C SER A 117 -12.82 1.47 -6.03
N TRP A 118 -13.73 1.81 -5.12
CA TRP A 118 -14.52 0.83 -4.38
C TRP A 118 -15.31 -0.10 -5.30
N ASN A 119 -16.09 0.46 -6.23
CA ASN A 119 -16.90 -0.33 -7.17
C ASN A 119 -16.04 -1.24 -8.03
N CYS A 120 -14.90 -0.74 -8.48
CA CYS A 120 -13.95 -1.48 -9.29
C CYS A 120 -13.31 -2.63 -8.50
N LEU A 121 -12.84 -2.37 -7.29
CA LEU A 121 -12.19 -3.37 -6.45
C LEU A 121 -13.16 -4.46 -5.97
N MET A 122 -14.45 -4.19 -5.89
CA MET A 122 -15.48 -5.21 -5.63
C MET A 122 -15.48 -6.31 -6.71
N LEU A 123 -15.11 -5.99 -7.96
CA LEU A 123 -14.96 -6.97 -9.03
C LEU A 123 -13.82 -7.98 -8.77
N TYR A 124 -12.83 -7.60 -7.99
CA TYR A 124 -11.76 -8.49 -7.55
C TYR A 124 -12.08 -9.15 -6.21
N TRP A 125 -12.69 -8.40 -5.31
CA TRP A 125 -12.95 -8.84 -3.94
C TRP A 125 -13.94 -10.01 -3.91
N VAL A 126 -15.05 -9.92 -4.63
CA VAL A 126 -16.07 -10.99 -4.63
C VAL A 126 -15.52 -12.31 -5.19
N PRO A 127 -14.90 -12.38 -6.39
CA PRO A 127 -14.29 -13.62 -6.87
C PRO A 127 -13.16 -14.13 -5.98
N SER A 128 -12.40 -13.23 -5.35
CA SER A 128 -11.33 -13.65 -4.43
C SER A 128 -11.91 -14.39 -3.21
N ILE A 129 -13.01 -13.90 -2.64
CA ILE A 129 -13.69 -14.57 -1.53
C ILE A 129 -14.23 -15.93 -1.97
N ILE A 130 -14.87 -15.99 -3.14
CA ILE A 130 -15.39 -17.26 -3.68
C ILE A 130 -14.25 -18.28 -3.80
N THR A 131 -13.07 -17.86 -4.32
CA THR A 131 -11.93 -18.77 -4.45
C THR A 131 -11.32 -19.14 -3.11
N VAL A 132 -11.34 -18.25 -2.10
CA VAL A 132 -10.90 -18.58 -0.73
C VAL A 132 -11.73 -19.72 -0.13
N PHE A 133 -13.05 -19.68 -0.28
CA PHE A 133 -13.92 -20.75 0.22
C PHE A 133 -13.86 -22.01 -0.64
N ALA A 134 -13.74 -21.88 -1.96
CA ALA A 134 -13.67 -23.02 -2.88
C ALA A 134 -12.39 -23.84 -2.68
N GLN A 135 -11.25 -23.19 -2.44
CA GLN A 135 -9.95 -23.85 -2.24
C GLN A 135 -9.79 -24.44 -0.83
N GLY A 136 -10.55 -23.94 0.14
CA GLY A 136 -10.52 -24.45 1.51
C GLY A 136 -9.21 -24.18 2.27
N ARG A 137 -9.15 -24.69 3.50
CA ARG A 137 -8.02 -24.52 4.43
C ARG A 137 -6.74 -25.24 4.03
N ASN A 138 -6.83 -26.28 3.24
CA ASN A 138 -5.73 -27.21 2.99
C ASN A 138 -4.65 -26.67 2.01
N VAL A 139 -4.92 -25.56 1.34
CA VAL A 139 -3.99 -24.94 0.37
C VAL A 139 -3.07 -23.90 1.02
N ILE A 140 -3.00 -23.89 2.34
CA ILE A 140 -2.53 -22.77 3.17
C ILE A 140 -1.00 -22.65 3.24
N ASP A 141 -0.25 -23.69 2.92
CA ASP A 141 1.16 -23.72 3.28
C ASP A 141 2.15 -23.18 2.25
N ASN A 142 1.69 -22.80 1.06
CA ASN A 142 2.61 -22.32 0.04
C ASN A 142 2.22 -20.94 -0.48
N ALA A 143 3.23 -20.14 -0.78
CA ALA A 143 3.16 -18.86 -1.48
C ALA A 143 2.60 -18.98 -2.91
N ASN A 144 1.87 -20.04 -3.23
CA ASN A 144 1.31 -20.31 -4.54
C ASN A 144 0.11 -19.40 -4.80
N ASN A 145 0.02 -18.92 -6.03
CA ASN A 145 -1.08 -18.09 -6.53
C ASN A 145 -2.36 -18.93 -6.70
N VAL A 146 -3.04 -19.21 -5.60
CA VAL A 146 -4.18 -20.14 -5.55
C VAL A 146 -5.52 -19.41 -5.61
N TYR A 147 -5.56 -18.17 -5.14
CA TYR A 147 -6.77 -17.37 -5.14
C TYR A 147 -6.90 -16.55 -6.42
N PHE A 148 -8.07 -15.98 -6.66
CA PHE A 148 -8.36 -15.21 -7.87
C PHE A 148 -7.32 -14.13 -8.20
N ILE A 149 -6.79 -13.43 -7.19
CA ILE A 149 -5.79 -12.36 -7.34
C ILE A 149 -4.39 -12.74 -6.84
N GLY A 150 -4.09 -14.00 -6.70
CA GLY A 150 -2.78 -14.46 -6.26
C GLY A 150 -2.79 -15.22 -4.96
N ASN A 151 -1.88 -14.89 -4.05
CA ASN A 151 -1.72 -15.53 -2.75
C ASN A 151 -2.56 -14.86 -1.65
N LYS A 152 -2.53 -15.44 -0.44
CA LYS A 152 -3.24 -14.91 0.72
C LYS A 152 -2.89 -13.47 1.09
N PHE A 153 -1.66 -13.03 0.83
CA PHE A 153 -1.24 -11.65 1.12
C PHE A 153 -1.88 -10.64 0.17
N ASN A 154 -2.05 -10.99 -1.11
CA ASN A 154 -2.74 -10.14 -2.07
C ASN A 154 -4.21 -9.92 -1.68
N VAL A 155 -4.90 -11.00 -1.23
CA VAL A 155 -6.27 -10.89 -0.72
C VAL A 155 -6.33 -10.04 0.55
N ALA A 156 -5.40 -10.23 1.47
CA ALA A 156 -5.33 -9.45 2.70
C ALA A 156 -5.06 -7.94 2.43
N TYR A 157 -4.17 -7.62 1.49
CA TYR A 157 -3.92 -6.22 1.11
C TYR A 157 -5.13 -5.61 0.40
N LEU A 158 -5.85 -6.37 -0.42
CA LEU A 158 -7.12 -5.93 -0.98
C LEU A 158 -8.14 -5.63 0.12
N ASN A 159 -8.26 -6.50 1.14
CA ASN A 159 -9.13 -6.27 2.30
C ASN A 159 -8.78 -4.96 3.04
N VAL A 160 -7.48 -4.66 3.23
CA VAL A 160 -7.02 -3.41 3.84
C VAL A 160 -7.40 -2.19 3.00
N VAL A 161 -7.22 -2.24 1.68
CA VAL A 161 -7.60 -1.14 0.77
C VAL A 161 -9.11 -0.94 0.79
N MET A 162 -9.89 -2.02 0.71
CA MET A 162 -11.35 -1.96 0.80
C MET A 162 -11.82 -1.36 2.11
N LEU A 163 -11.23 -1.76 3.24
CA LEU A 163 -11.54 -1.15 4.55
C LEU A 163 -11.20 0.35 4.57
N CYS A 164 -10.05 0.73 4.03
CA CYS A 164 -9.63 2.13 3.94
C CYS A 164 -10.64 2.98 3.15
N LEU A 165 -11.03 2.53 1.96
CA LEU A 165 -12.01 3.21 1.11
C LEU A 165 -13.38 3.29 1.80
N LEU A 166 -13.80 2.22 2.47
CA LEU A 166 -15.07 2.20 3.22
C LEU A 166 -15.08 3.23 4.36
N LEU A 167 -13.99 3.30 5.14
CA LEU A 167 -13.84 4.29 6.21
C LEU A 167 -13.80 5.72 5.65
N PHE A 168 -13.11 5.93 4.54
CA PHE A 168 -13.06 7.21 3.85
C PHE A 168 -14.45 7.68 3.43
N LEU A 169 -15.20 6.85 2.73
CA LEU A 169 -16.55 7.16 2.23
C LEU A 169 -17.59 7.35 3.34
N ASN A 170 -17.43 6.67 4.48
CA ASN A 170 -18.33 6.83 5.62
C ASN A 170 -18.07 8.10 6.45
N ASN A 171 -16.82 8.59 6.46
CA ASN A 171 -16.49 9.79 7.23
C ASN A 171 -17.05 11.08 6.58
N GLU A 172 -17.25 11.10 5.25
CA GLU A 172 -17.84 12.24 4.53
C GLU A 172 -19.23 12.61 5.02
N ARG A 173 -20.06 11.59 5.29
CA ARG A 173 -21.47 11.77 5.61
C ARG A 173 -21.73 12.38 7.00
N LYS A 174 -20.71 12.46 7.85
CA LYS A 174 -20.85 12.96 9.23
C LYS A 174 -20.56 14.45 9.40
N GLU A 175 -19.83 15.07 8.50
CA GLU A 175 -19.56 16.51 8.56
C GLU A 175 -20.85 17.34 8.38
N ASN A 176 -21.87 16.76 7.74
CA ASN A 176 -23.16 17.40 7.46
C ASN A 176 -24.28 17.07 8.48
N CYS A 177 -24.03 16.27 9.50
CA CYS A 177 -25.02 15.88 10.49
C CYS A 177 -24.74 16.52 11.85
N SER A 178 -25.72 17.27 12.36
CA SER A 178 -25.68 17.95 13.66
C SER A 178 -25.35 17.03 14.85
N ARG A 179 -24.76 17.62 15.88
CA ARG A 179 -24.14 17.08 17.10
C ARG A 179 -25.00 16.21 18.04
N SER A 180 -26.13 15.68 17.63
CA SER A 180 -26.93 14.81 18.50
C SER A 180 -26.40 13.40 18.54
N PHE A 181 -25.81 13.00 19.68
CA PHE A 181 -25.41 11.64 19.99
C PHE A 181 -26.65 10.79 20.33
N VAL A 182 -27.43 10.47 19.33
CA VAL A 182 -28.39 9.37 19.43
C VAL A 182 -27.75 8.19 18.74
N LEU A 183 -27.55 7.09 19.47
CA LEU A 183 -27.18 5.76 18.94
C LEU A 183 -28.32 5.23 18.04
N LYS A 184 -28.72 5.98 17.02
CA LYS A 184 -29.54 5.41 15.94
C LYS A 184 -28.67 4.43 15.18
N ILE A 185 -28.87 3.15 15.48
CA ILE A 185 -28.32 2.04 14.69
C ILE A 185 -28.96 2.15 13.31
N ASN A 186 -28.25 2.79 12.40
CA ASN A 186 -28.70 2.97 11.02
C ASN A 186 -28.22 1.76 10.22
N SER A 187 -29.05 1.22 9.33
CA SER A 187 -28.73 0.07 8.45
C SER A 187 -27.36 0.17 7.78
N LYS A 188 -26.91 1.39 7.48
CA LYS A 188 -25.57 1.67 6.92
C LYS A 188 -24.41 1.38 7.89
N LYS A 189 -24.60 1.58 9.21
CA LYS A 189 -23.57 1.24 10.21
C LYS A 189 -23.47 -0.26 10.40
N ILE A 190 -24.61 -0.96 10.31
CA ILE A 190 -24.64 -2.44 10.35
C ILE A 190 -23.87 -2.98 9.13
N GLY A 191 -24.09 -2.45 7.92
CA GLY A 191 -23.36 -2.88 6.73
C GLY A 191 -21.85 -2.72 6.83
N VAL A 192 -21.37 -1.61 7.41
CA VAL A 192 -19.93 -1.40 7.67
C VAL A 192 -19.39 -2.42 8.67
N PHE A 193 -20.12 -2.66 9.75
CA PHE A 193 -19.72 -3.64 10.76
C PHE A 193 -19.69 -5.07 10.20
N LEU A 194 -20.71 -5.43 9.42
CA LEU A 194 -20.76 -6.75 8.76
C LEU A 194 -19.62 -6.93 7.77
N PHE A 195 -19.36 -5.91 6.93
CA PHE A 195 -18.22 -5.97 6.01
C PHE A 195 -16.90 -6.15 6.74
N TYR A 196 -16.73 -5.41 7.85
CA TYR A 196 -15.57 -5.54 8.70
C TYR A 196 -15.43 -6.96 9.29
N ALA A 197 -16.51 -7.51 9.84
CA ALA A 197 -16.51 -8.86 10.39
C ALA A 197 -16.15 -9.92 9.32
N VAL A 198 -16.64 -9.73 8.10
CA VAL A 198 -16.34 -10.61 6.96
C VAL A 198 -14.87 -10.59 6.61
N ILE A 199 -14.24 -9.40 6.47
CA ILE A 199 -12.80 -9.33 6.11
C ILE A 199 -11.89 -9.89 7.22
N VAL A 200 -12.23 -9.64 8.50
CA VAL A 200 -11.51 -10.23 9.64
C VAL A 200 -11.62 -11.76 9.61
N PHE A 201 -12.83 -12.28 9.37
CA PHE A 201 -13.05 -13.71 9.26
C PHE A 201 -12.26 -14.34 8.10
N ILE A 202 -12.23 -13.68 6.92
CA ILE A 202 -11.51 -14.16 5.75
C ILE A 202 -10.01 -14.23 6.03
N ASP A 203 -9.41 -13.15 6.59
CA ASP A 203 -7.99 -13.13 6.88
C ASP A 203 -7.59 -14.15 7.97
N TYR A 204 -8.46 -14.34 8.98
CA TYR A 204 -8.29 -15.40 9.96
C TYR A 204 -8.40 -16.79 9.32
N TYR A 205 -9.39 -17.01 8.47
CA TYR A 205 -9.60 -18.28 7.78
C TYR A 205 -8.42 -18.68 6.89
N MET A 206 -7.86 -17.69 6.15
CA MET A 206 -6.67 -17.88 5.32
C MET A 206 -5.36 -17.97 6.11
N LYS A 207 -5.39 -17.80 7.44
CA LYS A 207 -4.19 -17.62 8.26
C LYS A 207 -3.26 -16.49 7.74
N ALA A 208 -3.85 -15.43 7.19
CA ALA A 208 -3.14 -14.23 6.76
C ALA A 208 -2.97 -13.27 7.96
N TYR A 209 -2.23 -13.73 8.98
CA TYR A 209 -2.11 -13.00 10.25
C TYR A 209 -1.60 -11.57 10.10
N THR A 210 -0.67 -11.33 9.17
CA THR A 210 -0.18 -9.97 8.89
C THR A 210 -1.32 -9.05 8.43
N GLY A 211 -2.17 -9.51 7.49
CA GLY A 211 -3.37 -8.80 7.06
C GLY A 211 -4.36 -8.57 8.20
N LEU A 212 -4.60 -9.60 9.00
CA LEU A 212 -5.45 -9.49 10.19
C LEU A 212 -4.95 -8.40 11.16
N PHE A 213 -3.63 -8.36 11.45
CA PHE A 213 -3.05 -7.30 12.26
C PHE A 213 -3.21 -5.91 11.64
N MET A 214 -3.04 -5.77 10.32
CA MET A 214 -3.27 -4.51 9.63
C MET A 214 -4.71 -4.03 9.78
N ILE A 215 -5.68 -4.90 9.59
CA ILE A 215 -7.11 -4.60 9.71
C ILE A 215 -7.47 -4.21 11.16
N LEU A 216 -7.01 -4.99 12.14
CA LEU A 216 -7.23 -4.71 13.57
C LEU A 216 -6.60 -3.36 13.96
N PHE A 217 -5.40 -3.07 13.48
CA PHE A 217 -4.71 -1.81 13.73
C PHE A 217 -5.48 -0.61 13.17
N ILE A 218 -5.95 -0.69 11.93
CA ILE A 218 -6.80 0.35 11.33
C ILE A 218 -8.07 0.57 12.15
N LEU A 219 -8.69 -0.52 12.62
CA LEU A 219 -9.90 -0.43 13.45
C LEU A 219 -9.62 0.25 14.78
N ILE A 220 -8.55 -0.15 15.48
CA ILE A 220 -8.14 0.47 16.74
C ILE A 220 -7.94 1.97 16.53
N LEU A 221 -7.22 2.37 15.49
CA LEU A 221 -7.02 3.79 15.17
C LEU A 221 -8.36 4.49 14.86
N ALA A 222 -9.25 3.85 14.11
CA ALA A 222 -10.56 4.43 13.75
C ALA A 222 -11.49 4.55 14.97
N ILE A 223 -11.51 3.57 15.89
CA ILE A 223 -12.28 3.61 17.13
C ILE A 223 -11.70 4.65 18.07
N LEU A 224 -10.38 4.61 18.28
CA LEU A 224 -9.67 5.56 19.14
C LEU A 224 -9.87 6.98 18.65
N SER A 225 -9.85 7.20 17.33
CA SER A 225 -10.14 8.50 16.72
C SER A 225 -11.53 9.01 17.05
N ARG A 226 -12.52 8.15 17.01
CA ARG A 226 -13.91 8.51 17.32
C ARG A 226 -14.11 8.76 18.80
N TYR A 227 -13.56 7.89 19.65
CA TYR A 227 -13.70 7.99 21.10
C TYR A 227 -13.04 9.25 21.65
N LEU A 228 -11.81 9.54 21.23
CA LEU A 228 -11.07 10.71 21.66
C LEU A 228 -11.65 12.01 21.07
N GLN A 229 -12.19 11.99 19.87
CA GLN A 229 -12.91 13.12 19.29
C GLN A 229 -14.16 13.48 20.09
N PHE A 230 -14.84 12.48 20.64
CA PHE A 230 -16.03 12.67 21.46
C PHE A 230 -15.71 13.19 22.86
N ARG A 231 -14.74 12.60 23.55
CA ARG A 231 -14.42 12.94 24.96
C ARG A 231 -13.42 14.08 25.12
N ILE A 232 -12.47 14.24 24.19
CA ILE A 232 -11.35 15.14 24.34
C ILE A 232 -11.02 15.77 22.96
N ALA A 233 -11.98 16.46 22.33
CA ALA A 233 -11.86 16.98 20.97
C ALA A 233 -10.53 17.75 20.70
N LYS A 234 -10.06 18.53 21.69
CA LYS A 234 -8.81 19.31 21.59
C LYS A 234 -7.55 18.42 21.63
N LYS A 235 -7.54 17.36 22.44
CA LYS A 235 -6.38 16.42 22.55
C LYS A 235 -6.33 15.44 21.37
N TRP A 236 -7.46 15.09 20.78
CA TRP A 236 -7.51 14.20 19.63
C TRP A 236 -7.02 14.86 18.34
N SER A 237 -7.40 16.10 18.10
CA SER A 237 -6.81 16.84 16.99
C SER A 237 -5.28 16.94 17.15
N GLY A 238 -4.79 16.99 18.38
CA GLY A 238 -3.37 16.91 18.71
C GLY A 238 -2.73 15.56 18.30
N PHE A 239 -3.37 14.43 18.61
CA PHE A 239 -2.85 13.10 18.26
C PHE A 239 -2.82 12.85 16.74
N LEU A 240 -3.93 13.12 16.03
CA LEU A 240 -3.97 13.03 14.57
C LEU A 240 -2.95 13.97 13.91
N ASN A 241 -2.84 15.19 14.44
CA ASN A 241 -1.82 16.11 13.97
C ASN A 241 -0.40 15.63 14.26
N PHE A 242 -0.19 14.89 15.34
CA PHE A 242 1.11 14.30 15.68
C PHE A 242 1.46 13.14 14.75
N ILE A 243 0.61 12.10 14.68
CA ILE A 243 0.86 10.94 13.80
C ILE A 243 0.86 11.31 12.32
N GLY A 244 0.14 12.36 11.91
CA GLY A 244 0.13 12.90 10.54
C GLY A 244 1.32 13.81 10.23
N LYS A 245 2.26 14.06 11.19
CA LYS A 245 3.49 14.81 10.88
C LYS A 245 4.32 14.03 9.87
N PRO A 246 4.75 14.65 8.76
CA PRO A 246 5.55 13.97 7.74
C PRO A 246 6.78 13.28 8.30
N LEU A 247 7.46 13.94 9.24
CA LEU A 247 8.64 13.40 9.89
C LEU A 247 8.33 12.13 10.70
N ILE A 248 7.20 12.10 11.42
CA ILE A 248 6.81 10.91 12.20
C ILE A 248 6.53 9.72 11.29
N VAL A 249 5.79 9.92 10.19
CA VAL A 249 5.54 8.85 9.20
C VAL A 249 6.85 8.36 8.60
N THR A 250 7.74 9.28 8.20
CA THR A 250 9.03 8.91 7.60
C THR A 250 9.93 8.15 8.58
N ILE A 251 9.99 8.60 9.85
CA ILE A 251 10.72 7.88 10.92
C ILE A 251 10.09 6.49 11.13
N SER A 252 8.77 6.36 11.08
CA SER A 252 8.11 5.05 11.22
C SER A 252 8.48 4.10 10.07
N VAL A 253 8.65 4.62 8.84
CA VAL A 253 9.17 3.81 7.71
C VAL A 253 10.60 3.35 7.99
N VAL A 254 11.48 4.23 8.48
CA VAL A 254 12.85 3.84 8.85
C VAL A 254 12.84 2.82 10.00
N ALA A 255 12.03 3.07 11.03
CA ALA A 255 11.90 2.17 12.17
C ALA A 255 11.42 0.77 11.77
N SER A 256 10.56 0.64 10.74
CA SER A 256 10.14 -0.67 10.23
C SER A 256 11.30 -1.52 9.72
N GLY A 257 12.35 -0.88 9.16
CA GLY A 257 13.58 -1.56 8.76
C GLY A 257 14.46 -1.99 9.94
N LEU A 258 14.50 -1.20 11.01
CA LEU A 258 15.29 -1.52 12.20
C LEU A 258 14.76 -2.75 12.96
N VAL A 259 13.48 -3.07 12.81
CA VAL A 259 12.90 -4.29 13.43
C VAL A 259 13.63 -5.55 12.97
N ALA A 260 14.15 -5.60 11.74
CA ALA A 260 14.95 -6.72 11.27
C ALA A 260 16.18 -6.97 12.16
N ILE A 261 16.89 -5.91 12.54
CA ILE A 261 18.09 -5.96 13.39
C ILE A 261 17.70 -6.32 14.84
N ILE A 262 16.64 -5.68 15.35
CA ILE A 262 16.16 -5.90 16.72
C ILE A 262 15.61 -7.34 16.86
N LEU A 263 14.94 -7.88 15.85
CA LEU A 263 14.40 -9.23 15.88
C LEU A 263 15.50 -10.28 16.06
N GLU A 264 16.64 -10.10 15.39
CA GLU A 264 17.80 -10.98 15.56
C GLU A 264 18.29 -10.97 17.02
N ALA A 265 18.46 -9.77 17.61
CA ALA A 265 18.88 -9.63 18.98
C ALA A 265 17.89 -10.25 19.98
N ILE A 266 16.59 -10.05 19.77
CA ILE A 266 15.52 -10.61 20.62
C ILE A 266 15.49 -12.15 20.54
N MET A 267 15.70 -12.71 19.36
CA MET A 267 15.68 -14.16 19.14
C MET A 267 16.81 -14.90 19.86
N ASN A 268 17.92 -14.21 20.11
CA ASN A 268 19.05 -14.77 20.87
C ASN A 268 18.78 -14.81 22.39
N ILE A 269 17.64 -14.28 22.86
CA ILE A 269 17.23 -14.39 24.26
C ILE A 269 16.62 -15.79 24.51
N PRO A 270 17.21 -16.64 25.38
CA PRO A 270 16.81 -18.05 25.54
C PRO A 270 15.33 -18.23 25.92
N THR A 271 14.79 -17.36 26.77
CA THR A 271 13.38 -17.39 27.21
C THR A 271 12.41 -17.15 26.06
N ILE A 272 12.74 -16.26 25.15
CA ILE A 272 11.92 -15.94 23.96
C ILE A 272 12.01 -17.09 22.97
N GLY A 273 13.19 -17.64 22.74
CA GLY A 273 13.41 -18.82 21.88
C GLY A 273 12.58 -20.03 22.36
N ALA A 274 12.60 -20.31 23.66
CA ALA A 274 11.81 -21.38 24.27
C ALA A 274 10.30 -21.16 24.12
N TYR A 275 9.80 -19.94 24.33
CA TYR A 275 8.39 -19.60 24.11
C TYR A 275 7.95 -19.79 22.68
N LEU A 276 8.77 -19.32 21.72
CA LEU A 276 8.46 -19.48 20.30
C LEU A 276 8.51 -20.94 19.85
N ALA A 277 9.36 -21.76 20.45
CA ALA A 277 9.37 -23.20 20.27
C ALA A 277 8.05 -23.85 20.73
N SER A 278 7.55 -23.43 21.88
CA SER A 278 6.30 -23.95 22.44
C SER A 278 5.06 -23.69 21.58
N ILE A 279 5.06 -22.60 20.78
CA ILE A 279 3.96 -22.26 19.87
C ILE A 279 4.22 -22.70 18.40
N GLY A 280 5.25 -23.54 18.17
CA GLY A 280 5.57 -24.08 16.83
C GLY A 280 6.01 -23.04 15.80
N LYS A 281 6.53 -21.88 16.22
CA LYS A 281 6.94 -20.76 15.35
C LYS A 281 8.44 -20.66 15.11
N THR A 282 9.24 -21.58 15.69
CA THR A 282 10.71 -21.55 15.59
C THR A 282 11.23 -21.59 14.14
N GLY A 283 10.67 -22.44 13.28
CA GLY A 283 11.15 -22.59 11.89
C GLY A 283 10.99 -21.31 11.06
N ASN A 284 9.86 -20.62 11.19
CA ASN A 284 9.59 -19.37 10.45
C ASN A 284 10.43 -18.20 10.93
N ILE A 285 10.82 -18.19 12.19
CA ILE A 285 11.60 -17.11 12.79
C ILE A 285 13.09 -17.36 12.57
N LEU A 286 13.52 -18.62 12.66
CA LEU A 286 14.89 -19.01 12.35
C LEU A 286 15.25 -18.72 10.87
N SER A 287 14.31 -18.94 9.94
CA SER A 287 14.52 -18.55 8.54
C SER A 287 14.70 -17.04 8.35
N ARG A 288 13.99 -16.22 9.13
CA ARG A 288 14.13 -14.75 9.09
C ARG A 288 15.46 -14.27 9.67
N THR A 289 15.93 -14.87 10.76
CA THR A 289 17.25 -14.55 11.33
C THR A 289 18.38 -14.85 10.35
N LEU A 290 18.29 -15.96 9.61
CA LEU A 290 19.24 -16.27 8.54
C LEU A 290 19.20 -15.24 7.40
N ILE A 291 18.00 -14.79 6.99
CA ILE A 291 17.82 -13.71 6.03
C ILE A 291 18.53 -12.43 6.50
N TYR A 292 18.27 -12.01 7.73
CA TYR A 292 18.79 -10.74 8.26
C TYR A 292 20.30 -10.78 8.51
N LYS A 293 20.87 -11.94 8.87
CA LYS A 293 22.31 -12.11 9.01
C LYS A 293 23.07 -11.82 7.71
N ASN A 294 22.51 -12.21 6.55
CA ASN A 294 23.13 -11.98 5.25
C ASN A 294 22.82 -10.60 4.68
N LEU A 295 21.86 -9.87 5.27
CA LEU A 295 21.35 -8.62 4.72
C LEU A 295 22.43 -7.52 4.68
N ALA A 296 23.21 -7.37 5.75
CA ALA A 296 24.26 -6.38 5.83
C ALA A 296 25.30 -6.57 4.73
N GLU A 297 25.83 -7.79 4.60
CA GLU A 297 26.84 -8.14 3.61
C GLU A 297 26.35 -7.89 2.17
N ILE A 298 25.09 -8.20 1.89
CA ILE A 298 24.52 -7.98 0.55
C ILE A 298 24.36 -6.48 0.27
N ILE A 299 23.91 -5.70 1.24
CA ILE A 299 23.79 -4.25 1.07
C ILE A 299 25.17 -3.61 0.89
N GLU A 300 26.16 -4.04 1.65
CA GLU A 300 27.54 -3.52 1.57
C GLU A 300 28.20 -3.75 0.19
N ARG A 301 27.86 -4.83 -0.50
CA ARG A 301 28.40 -5.12 -1.84
C ARG A 301 27.90 -4.13 -2.92
N LYS A 302 26.66 -3.60 -2.81
CA LYS A 302 26.07 -2.62 -3.76
C LYS A 302 25.25 -1.57 -3.01
N PRO A 303 25.86 -0.72 -2.17
CA PRO A 303 25.13 0.14 -1.25
C PRO A 303 24.37 1.27 -1.95
N LEU A 304 24.87 1.81 -3.05
CA LEU A 304 24.31 3.02 -3.66
C LEU A 304 23.08 2.77 -4.53
N ILE A 305 23.17 1.78 -5.43
CA ILE A 305 22.15 1.53 -6.46
C ILE A 305 21.43 0.19 -6.30
N GLY A 306 21.90 -0.70 -5.41
CA GLY A 306 21.29 -2.01 -5.20
C GLY A 306 21.42 -2.95 -6.40
N TYR A 307 20.50 -3.92 -6.48
CA TYR A 307 20.58 -5.07 -7.43
C TYR A 307 19.46 -5.10 -8.48
N GLY A 308 18.54 -4.14 -8.47
CA GLY A 308 17.38 -4.10 -9.36
C GLY A 308 16.12 -4.74 -8.79
N TYR A 309 14.97 -4.34 -9.32
CA TYR A 309 13.67 -4.86 -8.91
C TYR A 309 13.53 -6.34 -9.28
N GLY A 310 13.01 -7.14 -8.34
CA GLY A 310 12.82 -8.57 -8.57
C GLY A 310 14.12 -9.38 -8.67
N SER A 311 15.24 -8.82 -8.20
CA SER A 311 16.57 -9.38 -8.34
C SER A 311 16.69 -10.87 -7.98
N ALA A 312 17.39 -11.65 -8.82
CA ALA A 312 17.74 -13.04 -8.58
C ALA A 312 18.57 -13.25 -7.28
N ILE A 313 19.27 -12.21 -6.82
CA ILE A 313 20.02 -12.25 -5.54
C ILE A 313 19.07 -12.47 -4.37
N VAL A 314 17.89 -11.85 -4.39
CA VAL A 314 16.90 -12.06 -3.33
C VAL A 314 16.50 -13.52 -3.24
N SER A 315 16.18 -14.16 -4.35
CA SER A 315 15.81 -15.58 -4.35
C SER A 315 16.96 -16.51 -3.98
N ARG A 316 18.20 -16.13 -4.28
CA ARG A 316 19.39 -16.94 -3.96
C ARG A 316 19.74 -16.92 -2.49
N TYR A 317 19.63 -15.78 -1.81
CA TYR A 317 20.09 -15.60 -0.42
C TYR A 317 18.98 -15.52 0.60
N PHE A 318 17.76 -15.14 0.19
CA PHE A 318 16.64 -14.84 1.11
C PHE A 318 15.40 -15.68 0.85
N GLY A 319 15.43 -16.61 -0.12
CA GLY A 319 14.23 -17.30 -0.56
C GLY A 319 13.30 -16.37 -1.35
N PRO A 320 11.99 -16.29 -1.04
CA PRO A 320 11.07 -15.53 -1.89
C PRO A 320 11.27 -14.01 -1.79
N ASN A 321 11.73 -13.49 -0.64
CA ASN A 321 11.94 -12.05 -0.40
C ASN A 321 12.69 -11.78 0.91
N ALA A 322 13.05 -10.51 1.16
CA ALA A 322 13.81 -10.10 2.35
C ALA A 322 12.99 -10.10 3.65
N GLN A 323 11.71 -10.46 3.63
CA GLN A 323 10.81 -10.49 4.80
C GLN A 323 10.78 -9.18 5.61
N ASN A 324 11.18 -8.06 4.99
CA ASN A 324 11.13 -6.70 5.53
C ASN A 324 11.03 -5.69 4.38
N GLY A 325 10.07 -4.78 4.47
CA GLY A 325 9.77 -3.86 3.38
C GLY A 325 10.89 -2.88 3.06
N LEU A 326 11.52 -2.27 4.08
CA LEU A 326 12.60 -1.31 3.87
C LEU A 326 13.87 -1.99 3.36
N ALA A 327 14.21 -3.14 3.93
CA ALA A 327 15.33 -3.95 3.49
C ALA A 327 15.17 -4.37 2.01
N GLN A 328 13.96 -4.75 1.61
CA GLN A 328 13.67 -5.09 0.22
C GLN A 328 13.88 -3.92 -0.74
N VAL A 329 13.42 -2.71 -0.38
CA VAL A 329 13.66 -1.50 -1.18
C VAL A 329 15.15 -1.21 -1.27
N MET A 330 15.88 -1.36 -0.15
CA MET A 330 17.32 -1.14 -0.08
C MET A 330 18.11 -2.11 -0.96
N ILE A 331 17.71 -3.39 -0.99
CA ILE A 331 18.29 -4.39 -1.91
C ILE A 331 17.98 -4.01 -3.37
N TYR A 332 16.77 -3.55 -3.66
CA TYR A 332 16.39 -3.23 -5.04
C TYR A 332 17.08 -1.99 -5.57
N THR A 333 17.18 -0.92 -4.78
CA THR A 333 17.54 0.41 -5.25
C THR A 333 18.69 1.07 -4.51
N GLY A 334 19.29 0.37 -3.53
CA GLY A 334 20.32 0.89 -2.67
C GLY A 334 19.84 2.03 -1.76
N ILE A 335 20.80 2.72 -1.17
CA ILE A 335 20.55 3.88 -0.29
C ILE A 335 19.89 5.02 -1.08
N LEU A 336 20.26 5.22 -2.34
CA LEU A 336 19.72 6.30 -3.17
C LEU A 336 18.21 6.17 -3.37
N GLY A 337 17.74 5.01 -3.83
CA GLY A 337 16.29 4.81 -4.04
C GLY A 337 15.51 4.75 -2.73
N THR A 338 16.11 4.20 -1.67
CA THR A 338 15.52 4.22 -0.33
C THR A 338 15.32 5.65 0.15
N PHE A 339 16.33 6.52 0.00
CA PHE A 339 16.23 7.93 0.34
C PHE A 339 15.14 8.65 -0.47
N LEU A 340 15.05 8.39 -1.78
CA LEU A 340 14.00 8.95 -2.63
C LEU A 340 12.60 8.46 -2.22
N MET A 341 12.45 7.20 -1.80
CA MET A 341 11.20 6.67 -1.24
C MET A 341 10.83 7.41 0.07
N LEU A 342 11.78 7.67 0.94
CA LEU A 342 11.55 8.46 2.16
C LEU A 342 11.14 9.90 1.83
N LEU A 343 11.79 10.53 0.85
CA LEU A 343 11.45 11.88 0.40
C LEU A 343 10.03 11.98 -0.17
N ILE A 344 9.63 11.05 -1.05
CA ILE A 344 8.26 11.05 -1.59
C ILE A 344 7.22 10.76 -0.51
N THR A 345 7.52 9.88 0.45
CA THR A 345 6.68 9.63 1.62
C THR A 345 6.51 10.91 2.44
N PHE A 346 7.60 11.58 2.76
CA PHE A 346 7.58 12.87 3.47
C PHE A 346 6.76 13.91 2.73
N TYR A 347 6.99 14.06 1.42
CA TYR A 347 6.28 15.02 0.59
C TYR A 347 4.76 14.74 0.55
N CYS A 348 4.38 13.50 0.30
CA CYS A 348 2.97 13.09 0.26
C CYS A 348 2.28 13.29 1.60
N CYS A 349 2.95 12.97 2.71
CA CYS A 349 2.41 13.19 4.05
C CYS A 349 2.30 14.69 4.40
N LYS A 350 3.27 15.51 3.95
CA LYS A 350 3.19 16.98 4.10
C LYS A 350 1.99 17.56 3.38
N ALA A 351 1.74 17.12 2.16
CA ALA A 351 0.57 17.53 1.38
C ALA A 351 -0.74 17.03 2.01
N GLY A 352 -0.85 15.72 2.29
CA GLY A 352 -2.05 15.08 2.83
C GLY A 352 -2.48 15.63 4.19
N ARG A 353 -1.54 16.05 5.03
CA ARG A 353 -1.81 16.70 6.32
C ARG A 353 -2.60 18.01 6.18
N GLN A 354 -2.53 18.68 5.05
CA GLN A 354 -3.27 19.92 4.79
C GLN A 354 -4.79 19.68 4.64
N SER A 355 -5.19 18.44 4.36
CA SER A 355 -6.58 18.04 4.38
C SER A 355 -7.07 17.95 5.83
N LYS A 356 -7.61 19.04 6.37
CA LYS A 356 -8.06 19.14 7.78
C LYS A 356 -9.25 18.23 8.14
N GLY A 357 -9.67 17.33 7.27
CA GLY A 357 -10.84 16.47 7.46
C GLY A 357 -10.51 15.10 8.08
N SER A 358 -11.45 14.57 8.83
CA SER A 358 -11.41 13.18 9.35
C SER A 358 -11.39 12.13 8.24
N GLN A 359 -11.77 12.48 7.01
CA GLN A 359 -11.81 11.58 5.87
C GLN A 359 -10.44 11.07 5.46
N SER A 360 -9.48 11.97 5.22
CA SER A 360 -8.13 11.60 4.79
C SER A 360 -7.37 10.78 5.83
N ALA A 361 -7.82 10.80 7.11
CA ALA A 361 -7.25 9.97 8.16
C ALA A 361 -7.34 8.47 7.85
N ALA A 362 -8.34 8.02 7.07
CA ALA A 362 -8.45 6.62 6.65
C ALA A 362 -7.23 6.17 5.83
N PHE A 363 -6.76 7.00 4.89
CA PHE A 363 -5.55 6.72 4.13
C PHE A 363 -4.30 6.73 5.02
N LEU A 364 -4.21 7.65 5.98
CA LEU A 364 -3.11 7.69 6.94
C LEU A 364 -3.05 6.42 7.79
N TYR A 365 -4.21 5.91 8.26
CA TYR A 365 -4.28 4.65 9.01
C TYR A 365 -3.84 3.46 8.16
N ALA A 366 -4.25 3.41 6.88
CA ALA A 366 -3.81 2.38 5.96
C ALA A 366 -2.29 2.47 5.70
N ILE A 367 -1.73 3.66 5.50
CA ILE A 367 -0.28 3.87 5.35
C ILE A 367 0.46 3.32 6.58
N TYR A 368 0.02 3.62 7.79
CA TYR A 368 0.62 3.07 9.01
C TYR A 368 0.45 1.54 9.13
N ALA A 369 -0.67 0.98 8.69
CA ALA A 369 -0.87 -0.45 8.65
C ALA A 369 0.14 -1.13 7.70
N PHE A 370 0.40 -0.52 6.53
CA PHE A 370 1.43 -0.99 5.60
C PHE A 370 2.85 -0.84 6.17
N ILE A 371 3.14 0.24 6.91
CA ILE A 371 4.42 0.41 7.63
C ILE A 371 4.59 -0.66 8.71
N LEU A 372 3.54 -0.95 9.48
CA LEU A 372 3.56 -2.02 10.47
C LEU A 372 3.80 -3.38 9.81
N SER A 373 3.10 -3.68 8.73
CA SER A 373 3.30 -4.91 7.96
C SER A 373 4.71 -5.00 7.37
N ALA A 374 5.31 -3.87 6.98
CA ALA A 374 6.67 -3.83 6.42
C ALA A 374 7.76 -4.30 7.38
N THR A 375 7.47 -4.40 8.67
CA THR A 375 8.41 -4.97 9.66
C THR A 375 8.69 -6.45 9.42
N VAL A 376 7.75 -7.17 8.81
CA VAL A 376 7.79 -8.63 8.61
C VAL A 376 7.44 -9.08 7.19
N GLU A 377 7.03 -8.17 6.30
CA GLU A 377 6.62 -8.43 4.93
C GLU A 377 7.09 -7.32 3.98
N ILE A 378 7.10 -7.59 2.67
CA ILE A 378 7.53 -6.61 1.64
C ILE A 378 6.34 -5.75 1.16
N THR A 379 5.90 -4.82 1.95
CA THR A 379 4.69 -4.04 1.66
C THR A 379 4.91 -2.69 1.00
N TYR A 380 6.15 -2.24 0.84
CA TYR A 380 6.48 -0.99 0.13
C TYR A 380 6.48 -1.19 -1.39
N GLY A 381 5.29 -1.36 -1.96
CA GLY A 381 5.06 -1.60 -3.39
C GLY A 381 3.91 -0.76 -3.92
N GLY A 382 3.28 -1.22 -5.01
CA GLY A 382 2.24 -0.48 -5.72
C GLY A 382 1.09 -0.01 -4.83
N THR A 383 0.54 -0.88 -3.97
CA THR A 383 -0.55 -0.53 -3.05
C THR A 383 -0.16 0.62 -2.11
N PHE A 384 1.04 0.55 -1.53
CA PHE A 384 1.55 1.60 -0.65
C PHE A 384 1.69 2.94 -1.39
N PHE A 385 2.22 2.92 -2.62
CA PHE A 385 2.38 4.12 -3.43
C PHE A 385 1.03 4.75 -3.83
N ILE A 386 0.03 3.93 -4.15
CA ILE A 386 -1.31 4.46 -4.45
C ILE A 386 -1.96 5.09 -3.21
N LEU A 387 -1.84 4.45 -2.04
CA LEU A 387 -2.36 5.02 -0.78
C LEU A 387 -1.68 6.36 -0.44
N LEU A 388 -0.36 6.46 -0.65
CA LEU A 388 0.37 7.72 -0.52
C LEU A 388 -0.12 8.77 -1.52
N ALA A 389 -0.36 8.38 -2.78
CA ALA A 389 -0.85 9.28 -3.83
C ALA A 389 -2.25 9.82 -3.50
N PHE A 390 -3.15 8.96 -3.04
CA PHE A 390 -4.49 9.36 -2.61
C PHE A 390 -4.44 10.29 -1.40
N TYR A 391 -3.65 9.96 -0.38
CA TYR A 391 -3.48 10.81 0.79
C TYR A 391 -2.96 12.21 0.42
N CYS A 392 -1.93 12.27 -0.42
CA CYS A 392 -1.36 13.50 -0.95
C CYS A 392 -2.41 14.36 -1.68
N ALA A 393 -3.16 13.75 -2.60
CA ALA A 393 -4.15 14.44 -3.43
C ALA A 393 -5.32 15.01 -2.62
N CYS A 394 -5.76 14.31 -1.56
CA CYS A 394 -6.78 14.84 -0.63
C CYS A 394 -6.34 16.17 0.03
N GLY A 395 -5.04 16.36 0.24
CA GLY A 395 -4.52 17.63 0.76
C GLY A 395 -4.59 18.78 -0.26
N TRP A 396 -4.38 18.49 -1.54
CA TRP A 396 -4.45 19.49 -2.60
C TRP A 396 -5.87 19.93 -2.94
N GLU A 397 -6.85 19.04 -2.84
CA GLU A 397 -8.25 19.33 -3.12
C GLU A 397 -8.76 20.49 -2.27
N LYS A 398 -8.39 20.58 -1.00
CA LYS A 398 -8.79 21.68 -0.12
C LYS A 398 -8.09 23.02 -0.37
N LYS A 399 -6.91 23.04 -0.96
CA LYS A 399 -6.26 24.28 -1.39
C LYS A 399 -7.06 24.97 -2.49
N LEU A 400 -7.57 24.20 -3.44
CA LEU A 400 -8.36 24.72 -4.56
C LEU A 400 -9.68 25.39 -4.12
N SER A 401 -10.33 24.86 -3.07
CA SER A 401 -11.58 25.42 -2.53
C SER A 401 -11.38 26.75 -1.77
N ARG A 402 -10.13 27.15 -1.46
CA ARG A 402 -9.80 28.37 -0.71
C ARG A 402 -9.25 29.51 -1.57
N GLY A 403 -9.25 29.39 -2.89
CA GLY A 403 -8.82 30.48 -3.77
C GLY A 403 -7.29 30.63 -3.96
N ASP A 404 -6.47 29.80 -3.32
CA ASP A 404 -5.00 29.84 -3.48
C ASP A 404 -4.56 29.16 -4.79
N MET A 405 -5.05 29.65 -5.92
CA MET A 405 -4.86 29.03 -7.24
C MET A 405 -3.66 29.58 -8.03
N TYR A 406 -2.86 30.44 -7.44
CA TYR A 406 -1.69 31.02 -8.12
C TYR A 406 -0.49 31.13 -7.16
N GLU A 407 0.33 30.13 -7.14
CA GLU A 407 1.78 30.22 -7.00
C GLU A 407 2.47 29.01 -7.63
#